data_ff10518c59b21a4215292ace617c5e85
#
_entry.id   ff10518c59b21a4215292ace617c5e85
#
_cell.length_a   1.000
_cell.length_b   1.000
_cell.length_c   1.000
_cell.angle_alpha   90.00
_cell.angle_beta   90.00
_cell.angle_gamma   90.00
#
_symmetry.space_group_name_H-M   'P 1'
#
loop_
_entity.id
_entity.type
_entity.pdbx_description
1 polymer ?
#
loop_
_entity_poly.entity_id
_entity_poly.type
_entity_poly.pdbx_seq_one_letter_code
_entity_poly.pdbx_strand_id
1 'polypeptide(L)'
;HGEFRPNRFHVLRVNQVYNIMRERRNLVTDNIVKLEKILEIVKSNLGKKILIVSMRGEFASKITDYINSNVECTGKSVPTNGEIFDTNIKFLQYDYCGNYHNDMEGIPAYDKFGKPKVYKSGKKIGQPIIMQAKAQRSQNLTLFNDDCVRVLSANNSIDTAFNAIVDLVIFTSPMCYSLRDIKYRIPNLSFSTEPNIIYKVYIVNSIEEKKLNETKGGKNYEVVKDCENDDIAIDF
;
A
#
# COMPACT_ATOMS: atom_id res chain seq x y z
N HIS A 1 36.96 25.38 -23.19
CA HIS A 1 36.09 24.34 -22.62
C HIS A 1 34.80 24.35 -23.40
N GLY A 2 34.69 23.48 -24.45
CA GLY A 2 33.44 23.30 -25.19
C GLY A 2 32.44 22.52 -24.33
N GLU A 3 31.36 23.15 -23.94
CA GLU A 3 30.23 22.49 -23.32
C GLU A 3 29.66 21.41 -24.26
N PHE A 4 29.77 20.16 -23.88
CA PHE A 4 29.14 19.06 -24.62
C PHE A 4 27.62 19.23 -24.49
N ARG A 5 26.97 19.72 -25.53
CA ARG A 5 25.51 19.73 -25.62
C ARG A 5 25.06 18.43 -26.27
N PRO A 6 24.43 17.53 -25.51
CA PRO A 6 23.98 16.26 -26.06
C PRO A 6 22.97 16.52 -27.20
N ASN A 7 23.18 15.86 -28.33
CA ASN A 7 22.26 15.91 -29.46
C ASN A 7 20.88 15.39 -29.03
N ARG A 8 19.81 16.02 -29.46
CA ARG A 8 18.41 15.66 -29.17
C ARG A 8 18.11 14.16 -29.39
N PHE A 9 18.72 13.56 -30.40
CA PHE A 9 18.60 12.12 -30.68
C PHE A 9 19.28 11.24 -29.60
N HIS A 10 20.39 11.66 -29.02
CA HIS A 10 21.03 10.96 -27.92
C HIS A 10 20.17 10.97 -26.67
N VAL A 11 19.59 12.11 -26.35
CA VAL A 11 18.67 12.26 -25.20
C VAL A 11 17.44 11.36 -25.38
N LEU A 12 16.86 11.32 -26.58
CA LEU A 12 15.71 10.47 -26.87
C LEU A 12 16.04 8.96 -26.73
N ARG A 13 17.19 8.52 -27.24
CA ARG A 13 17.62 7.12 -27.09
C ARG A 13 17.89 6.74 -25.64
N VAL A 14 18.56 7.59 -24.89
CA VAL A 14 18.81 7.37 -23.45
C VAL A 14 17.49 7.25 -22.70
N ASN A 15 16.53 8.12 -22.97
CA ASN A 15 15.20 8.07 -22.37
C ASN A 15 14.44 6.78 -22.73
N GLN A 16 14.53 6.30 -23.96
CA GLN A 16 13.95 5.03 -24.39
C GLN A 16 14.54 3.84 -23.63
N VAL A 17 15.87 3.76 -23.54
CA VAL A 17 16.56 2.72 -22.77
C VAL A 17 16.16 2.77 -21.29
N TYR A 18 16.13 3.96 -20.69
CA TYR A 18 15.69 4.14 -19.31
C TYR A 18 14.25 3.68 -19.09
N ASN A 19 13.34 4.00 -20.02
CA ASN A 19 11.94 3.57 -19.94
C ASN A 19 11.82 2.05 -20.01
N ILE A 20 12.52 1.39 -20.94
CA ILE A 20 12.53 -0.06 -21.05
C ILE A 20 13.07 -0.71 -19.78
N MET A 21 14.17 -0.20 -19.23
CA MET A 21 14.71 -0.72 -17.95
C MET A 21 13.73 -0.54 -16.79
N ARG A 22 13.02 0.59 -16.75
CA ARG A 22 11.99 0.86 -15.75
C ARG A 22 10.81 -0.09 -15.89
N GLU A 23 10.32 -0.31 -17.10
CA GLU A 23 9.23 -1.24 -17.40
C GLU A 23 9.60 -2.68 -17.00
N ARG A 24 10.76 -3.15 -17.41
CA ARG A 24 11.26 -4.47 -16.99
C ARG A 24 11.30 -4.63 -15.46
N ARG A 25 11.80 -3.63 -14.76
CA ARG A 25 11.78 -3.66 -13.29
C ARG A 25 10.37 -3.70 -12.76
N ASN A 26 9.44 -2.92 -13.31
CA ASN A 26 8.05 -2.87 -12.87
C ASN A 26 7.33 -4.21 -13.10
N LEU A 27 7.64 -4.94 -14.17
CA LEU A 27 7.09 -6.29 -14.40
C LEU A 27 7.40 -7.26 -13.26
N VAL A 28 8.53 -7.11 -12.62
CA VAL A 28 8.94 -7.95 -11.49
C VAL A 28 8.40 -7.39 -10.16
N THR A 29 8.56 -6.08 -9.91
CA THR A 29 8.17 -5.47 -8.63
C THR A 29 6.66 -5.44 -8.42
N ASP A 30 5.91 -5.23 -9.48
CA ASP A 30 4.45 -5.06 -9.48
C ASP A 30 3.72 -6.28 -10.09
N ASN A 31 4.34 -7.45 -10.00
CA ASN A 31 3.80 -8.68 -10.59
C ASN A 31 2.52 -9.11 -9.88
N ILE A 32 1.50 -9.45 -10.66
CA ILE A 32 0.17 -9.84 -10.17
C ILE A 32 0.19 -11.13 -9.34
N VAL A 33 1.12 -12.04 -9.62
CA VAL A 33 1.29 -13.30 -8.85
C VAL A 33 1.55 -13.02 -7.37
N LYS A 34 2.16 -11.90 -7.04
CA LYS A 34 2.37 -11.49 -5.64
C LYS A 34 1.08 -11.19 -4.90
N LEU A 35 0.00 -10.80 -5.60
CA LEU A 35 -1.28 -10.47 -4.98
C LEU A 35 -1.86 -11.68 -4.24
N GLU A 36 -1.75 -12.86 -4.83
CA GLU A 36 -2.22 -14.12 -4.22
C GLU A 36 -1.47 -14.40 -2.93
N LYS A 37 -0.13 -14.28 -2.96
CA LYS A 37 0.68 -14.51 -1.76
C LYS A 37 0.45 -13.45 -0.68
N ILE A 38 0.29 -12.20 -1.07
CA ILE A 38 -0.06 -11.13 -0.14
C ILE A 38 -1.42 -11.41 0.51
N LEU A 39 -2.42 -11.82 -0.29
CA LEU A 39 -3.75 -12.17 0.20
C LEU A 39 -3.70 -13.36 1.18
N GLU A 40 -2.91 -14.38 0.88
CA GLU A 40 -2.70 -15.53 1.76
C GLU A 40 -2.14 -15.09 3.12
N ILE A 41 -1.09 -14.25 3.12
CA ILE A 41 -0.51 -13.69 4.35
C ILE A 41 -1.57 -12.90 5.14
N VAL A 42 -2.37 -12.08 4.44
CA VAL A 42 -3.45 -11.30 5.07
C VAL A 42 -4.50 -12.24 5.68
N LYS A 43 -4.95 -13.26 4.92
CA LYS A 43 -5.93 -14.25 5.40
C LYS A 43 -5.43 -15.06 6.60
N SER A 44 -4.15 -15.38 6.64
CA SER A 44 -3.52 -16.08 7.77
C SER A 44 -3.36 -15.18 9.01
N ASN A 45 -3.56 -13.88 8.87
CA ASN A 45 -3.40 -12.89 9.92
C ASN A 45 -4.63 -11.99 10.08
N LEU A 46 -5.83 -12.52 9.83
CA LEU A 46 -7.07 -11.77 10.01
C LEU A 46 -7.18 -11.21 11.43
N GLY A 47 -7.65 -9.98 11.54
CA GLY A 47 -7.76 -9.27 12.81
C GLY A 47 -6.51 -8.52 13.24
N LYS A 48 -5.34 -8.77 12.65
CA LYS A 48 -4.12 -8.00 12.88
C LYS A 48 -4.11 -6.70 12.09
N LYS A 49 -3.38 -5.71 12.58
CA LYS A 49 -3.09 -4.46 11.87
C LYS A 49 -1.88 -4.65 10.96
N ILE A 50 -2.10 -4.57 9.66
CA ILE A 50 -1.11 -4.88 8.64
C ILE A 50 -0.76 -3.64 7.84
N LEU A 51 0.53 -3.35 7.71
CA LEU A 51 1.05 -2.35 6.78
C LEU A 51 1.70 -3.05 5.58
N ILE A 52 1.18 -2.82 4.38
CA ILE A 52 1.77 -3.32 3.14
C ILE A 52 2.50 -2.16 2.47
N VAL A 53 3.75 -2.37 2.10
CA VAL A 53 4.59 -1.37 1.46
C VAL A 53 5.01 -1.84 0.08
N SER A 54 4.61 -1.11 -0.95
CA SER A 54 4.95 -1.34 -2.35
C SER A 54 5.91 -0.30 -2.89
N MET A 55 6.49 -0.56 -4.06
CA MET A 55 7.35 0.41 -4.74
C MET A 55 6.54 1.57 -5.33
N ARG A 56 5.30 1.30 -5.79
CA ARG A 56 4.47 2.23 -6.56
C ARG A 56 3.04 2.31 -6.01
N GLY A 57 2.45 3.50 -6.13
CA GLY A 57 1.07 3.75 -5.71
C GLY A 57 0.05 2.93 -6.51
N GLU A 58 0.25 2.78 -7.83
CA GLU A 58 -0.60 1.96 -8.68
C GLU A 58 -0.68 0.49 -8.21
N PHE A 59 0.45 -0.07 -7.77
CA PHE A 59 0.45 -1.44 -7.25
C PHE A 59 -0.17 -1.50 -5.85
N ALA A 60 0.03 -0.46 -5.02
CA ALA A 60 -0.66 -0.34 -3.74
C ALA A 60 -2.19 -0.32 -3.93
N SER A 61 -2.71 0.41 -4.93
CA SER A 61 -4.15 0.40 -5.26
C SER A 61 -4.63 -0.99 -5.69
N LYS A 62 -3.88 -1.67 -6.57
CA LYS A 62 -4.23 -3.05 -6.99
C LYS A 62 -4.29 -4.02 -5.81
N ILE A 63 -3.37 -3.90 -4.86
CA ILE A 63 -3.38 -4.70 -3.62
C ILE A 63 -4.65 -4.42 -2.82
N THR A 64 -5.01 -3.14 -2.65
CA THR A 64 -6.22 -2.74 -1.94
C THR A 64 -7.47 -3.33 -2.58
N ASP A 65 -7.62 -3.17 -3.90
CA ASP A 65 -8.75 -3.67 -4.66
C ASP A 65 -8.84 -5.20 -4.58
N TYR A 66 -7.69 -5.88 -4.68
CA TYR A 66 -7.63 -7.33 -4.63
C TYR A 66 -7.98 -7.88 -3.25
N ILE A 67 -7.50 -7.25 -2.17
CA ILE A 67 -7.85 -7.64 -0.80
C ILE A 67 -9.34 -7.41 -0.55
N ASN A 68 -9.87 -6.23 -0.89
CA ASN A 68 -11.27 -5.88 -0.67
C ASN A 68 -12.24 -6.75 -1.48
N SER A 69 -11.79 -7.29 -2.63
CA SER A 69 -12.59 -8.23 -3.43
C SER A 69 -12.58 -9.66 -2.87
N ASN A 70 -11.63 -10.01 -1.99
CA ASN A 70 -11.41 -11.39 -1.52
C ASN A 70 -11.50 -11.57 0.00
N VAL A 71 -11.67 -10.48 0.75
CA VAL A 71 -11.84 -10.49 2.21
C VAL A 71 -13.10 -9.70 2.53
N GLU A 72 -13.96 -10.27 3.35
CA GLU A 72 -15.19 -9.59 3.77
C GLU A 72 -14.85 -8.33 4.57
N CYS A 73 -15.67 -7.31 4.35
CA CYS A 73 -15.55 -6.03 5.05
C CYS A 73 -15.66 -6.19 6.56
N THR A 74 -14.95 -5.38 7.30
CA THR A 74 -15.10 -5.35 8.76
C THR A 74 -16.38 -4.61 9.12
N GLY A 75 -17.42 -5.35 9.48
CA GLY A 75 -18.65 -4.77 10.06
C GLY A 75 -18.38 -4.34 11.51
N LYS A 76 -17.88 -3.12 11.74
CA LYS A 76 -17.86 -2.50 13.07
C LYS A 76 -18.84 -1.33 13.07
N SER A 77 -19.79 -1.37 14.01
CA SER A 77 -20.50 -0.17 14.43
C SER A 77 -19.50 0.78 15.06
N VAL A 78 -19.32 1.97 14.49
CA VAL A 78 -18.59 3.03 15.16
C VAL A 78 -19.42 3.48 16.35
N PRO A 79 -18.94 3.36 17.60
CA PRO A 79 -19.60 3.99 18.72
C PRO A 79 -19.43 5.51 18.56
N THR A 80 -20.45 6.17 18.10
CA THR A 80 -20.57 7.62 18.25
C THR A 80 -20.81 7.89 19.72
N ASN A 81 -19.96 8.69 20.31
CA ASN A 81 -19.96 9.05 21.73
C ASN A 81 -21.39 9.26 22.28
N GLY A 82 -21.86 8.31 23.08
CA GLY A 82 -22.81 8.54 24.17
C GLY A 82 -24.27 8.85 23.83
N GLU A 83 -24.71 8.84 22.57
CA GLU A 83 -26.12 9.07 22.23
C GLU A 83 -26.87 7.76 21.99
N ILE A 84 -28.04 7.64 22.60
CA ILE A 84 -28.97 6.51 22.53
C ILE A 84 -29.45 6.37 21.09
N PHE A 85 -29.19 5.22 20.50
CA PHE A 85 -29.37 4.93 19.08
C PHE A 85 -30.80 4.57 18.72
N ASP A 86 -31.35 5.28 17.76
CA ASP A 86 -32.50 4.86 16.97
C ASP A 86 -32.11 3.60 16.16
N THR A 87 -32.94 2.57 16.24
CA THR A 87 -32.69 1.20 15.75
C THR A 87 -32.58 1.07 14.22
N ASN A 88 -32.53 2.18 13.50
CA ASN A 88 -32.37 2.27 12.03
C ASN A 88 -30.96 2.66 11.54
N ILE A 89 -29.92 2.54 12.38
CA ILE A 89 -28.56 2.87 11.96
C ILE A 89 -28.07 1.79 10.99
N LYS A 90 -27.91 2.19 9.73
CA LYS A 90 -27.11 1.44 8.77
C LYS A 90 -25.70 1.36 9.31
N PHE A 91 -25.24 0.16 9.66
CA PHE A 91 -23.84 -0.08 9.98
C PHE A 91 -23.00 0.41 8.80
N LEU A 92 -22.11 1.37 9.06
CA LEU A 92 -21.13 1.76 8.06
C LEU A 92 -20.18 0.58 7.89
N GLN A 93 -20.23 -0.02 6.72
CA GLN A 93 -19.34 -1.08 6.34
C GLN A 93 -18.09 -0.43 5.75
N TYR A 94 -16.95 -0.71 6.32
CA TYR A 94 -15.65 -0.21 5.83
C TYR A 94 -14.93 -1.31 5.08
N ASP A 95 -14.21 -0.93 4.04
CA ASP A 95 -13.30 -1.82 3.35
C ASP A 95 -12.26 -2.39 4.31
N TYR A 96 -11.85 -3.63 4.08
CA TYR A 96 -10.84 -4.28 4.92
C TYR A 96 -9.47 -3.65 4.78
N CYS A 97 -9.12 -3.19 3.57
CA CYS A 97 -7.87 -2.54 3.20
C CYS A 97 -8.11 -1.12 2.70
N GLY A 98 -7.34 -0.17 3.21
CA GLY A 98 -7.33 1.23 2.78
C GLY A 98 -6.05 1.60 2.03
N ASN A 99 -6.17 2.47 1.03
CA ASN A 99 -5.04 3.05 0.31
C ASN A 99 -4.35 4.16 1.12
N TYR A 100 -3.01 4.13 1.14
CA TYR A 100 -2.18 5.15 1.80
C TYR A 100 -1.01 5.58 0.90
N HIS A 101 -1.30 6.27 -0.20
CA HIS A 101 -0.29 6.83 -1.12
C HIS A 101 -0.75 8.14 -1.77
N ASN A 102 0.16 8.83 -2.46
CA ASN A 102 -0.12 10.14 -3.05
C ASN A 102 -0.82 10.09 -4.41
N ASP A 103 -0.76 8.94 -5.08
CA ASP A 103 -1.23 8.77 -6.46
C ASP A 103 -2.72 8.40 -6.53
N MET A 104 -3.46 8.53 -5.42
CA MET A 104 -4.90 8.26 -5.37
C MET A 104 -5.67 9.32 -6.13
N GLU A 105 -6.64 8.88 -6.93
CA GLU A 105 -7.58 9.77 -7.58
C GLU A 105 -8.51 10.45 -6.56
N GLY A 106 -9.00 11.64 -6.92
CA GLY A 106 -9.97 12.34 -6.10
C GLY A 106 -11.32 11.63 -6.10
N ILE A 107 -11.87 11.37 -4.95
CA ILE A 107 -13.18 10.75 -4.77
C ILE A 107 -14.19 11.73 -4.17
N PRO A 108 -15.51 11.57 -4.44
CA PRO A 108 -16.52 12.37 -3.77
C PRO A 108 -16.45 12.20 -2.24
N ALA A 109 -16.51 13.30 -1.52
CA ALA A 109 -16.62 13.26 -0.06
C ALA A 109 -18.08 12.97 0.34
N TYR A 110 -18.26 12.11 1.34
CA TYR A 110 -19.58 11.77 1.85
C TYR A 110 -19.74 12.26 3.30
N ASP A 111 -20.96 12.53 3.70
CA ASP A 111 -21.30 12.82 5.09
C ASP A 111 -21.48 11.51 5.89
N LYS A 112 -21.75 11.65 7.19
CA LYS A 112 -21.98 10.52 8.10
C LYS A 112 -23.20 9.65 7.74
N PHE A 113 -24.06 10.13 6.85
CA PHE A 113 -25.24 9.41 6.37
C PHE A 113 -25.03 8.81 4.96
N GLY A 114 -23.81 8.87 4.41
CA GLY A 114 -23.50 8.38 3.07
C GLY A 114 -24.00 9.28 1.93
N LYS A 115 -24.41 10.53 2.22
CA LYS A 115 -24.79 11.48 1.18
C LYS A 115 -23.57 12.25 0.67
N PRO A 116 -23.46 12.49 -0.66
CA PRO A 116 -22.37 13.29 -1.20
C PRO A 116 -22.38 14.70 -0.60
N LYS A 117 -21.25 15.14 -0.09
CA LYS A 117 -21.07 16.54 0.33
C LYS A 117 -20.96 17.43 -0.89
N VAL A 118 -21.69 18.56 -0.87
CA VAL A 118 -21.66 19.56 -1.95
C VAL A 118 -21.22 20.91 -1.41
N TYR A 119 -20.65 21.72 -2.29
CA TYR A 119 -20.32 23.11 -1.95
C TYR A 119 -21.62 23.90 -1.68
N LYS A 120 -21.69 24.54 -0.51
CA LYS A 120 -22.86 25.32 -0.08
C LYS A 120 -22.79 26.80 -0.51
N SER A 121 -21.62 27.26 -0.95
CA SER A 121 -21.38 28.66 -1.33
C SER A 121 -20.27 28.77 -2.38
N GLY A 122 -20.17 29.95 -3.03
CA GLY A 122 -19.14 30.24 -4.02
C GLY A 122 -19.47 29.72 -5.42
N LYS A 123 -18.48 29.83 -6.34
CA LYS A 123 -18.62 29.46 -7.75
C LYS A 123 -18.92 27.99 -8.02
N LYS A 124 -18.72 27.12 -7.04
CA LYS A 124 -18.90 25.66 -7.15
C LYS A 124 -20.15 25.16 -6.40
N ILE A 125 -21.07 26.07 -6.02
CA ILE A 125 -22.28 25.70 -5.29
C ILE A 125 -23.02 24.56 -5.98
N GLY A 126 -23.43 23.54 -5.22
CA GLY A 126 -24.11 22.33 -5.72
C GLY A 126 -23.19 21.27 -6.34
N GLN A 127 -21.92 21.58 -6.61
CA GLN A 127 -20.98 20.56 -7.10
C GLN A 127 -20.49 19.66 -5.95
N PRO A 128 -20.17 18.39 -6.22
CA PRO A 128 -19.63 17.50 -5.21
C PRO A 128 -18.26 17.98 -4.72
N ILE A 129 -18.03 17.86 -3.43
CA ILE A 129 -16.71 18.10 -2.84
C ILE A 129 -15.84 16.88 -3.13
N ILE A 130 -14.72 17.09 -3.80
CA ILE A 130 -13.77 16.02 -4.12
C ILE A 130 -12.69 15.96 -3.03
N MET A 131 -12.59 14.81 -2.40
CA MET A 131 -11.55 14.53 -1.41
C MET A 131 -10.27 14.10 -2.13
N GLN A 132 -9.23 14.91 -2.03
CA GLN A 132 -7.92 14.66 -2.64
C GLN A 132 -7.13 13.59 -1.87
N ALA A 133 -6.09 13.02 -2.48
CA ALA A 133 -5.27 11.95 -1.91
C ALA A 133 -4.80 12.22 -0.47
N LYS A 134 -4.39 13.45 -0.14
CA LYS A 134 -3.98 13.82 1.22
C LYS A 134 -5.09 13.62 2.24
N ALA A 135 -6.32 14.03 1.92
CA ALA A 135 -7.47 13.88 2.81
C ALA A 135 -7.90 12.41 2.93
N GLN A 136 -7.85 11.66 1.82
CA GLN A 136 -8.13 10.22 1.82
C GLN A 136 -7.13 9.45 2.69
N ARG A 137 -5.82 9.74 2.59
CA ARG A 137 -4.79 9.14 3.45
C ARG A 137 -5.05 9.41 4.93
N SER A 138 -5.35 10.67 5.28
CA SER A 138 -5.68 11.05 6.66
C SER A 138 -6.89 10.28 7.17
N GLN A 139 -7.94 10.15 6.35
CA GLN A 139 -9.13 9.38 6.70
C GLN A 139 -8.82 7.89 6.88
N ASN A 140 -8.10 7.28 5.93
CA ASN A 140 -7.76 5.85 6.01
C ASN A 140 -6.85 5.56 7.22
N LEU A 141 -5.93 6.47 7.55
CA LEU A 141 -5.11 6.34 8.75
C LEU A 141 -5.94 6.42 10.03
N THR A 142 -6.90 7.33 10.09
CA THR A 142 -7.84 7.41 11.23
C THR A 142 -8.64 6.12 11.36
N LEU A 143 -9.26 5.65 10.27
CA LEU A 143 -10.00 4.38 10.26
C LEU A 143 -9.15 3.17 10.65
N PHE A 144 -7.87 3.17 10.25
CA PHE A 144 -6.93 2.13 10.66
C PHE A 144 -6.60 2.20 12.15
N ASN A 145 -6.40 3.39 12.70
CA ASN A 145 -6.15 3.57 14.13
C ASN A 145 -7.38 3.18 14.96
N ASP A 146 -8.58 3.47 14.47
CA ASP A 146 -9.85 3.16 15.11
C ASP A 146 -10.32 1.70 14.89
N ASP A 147 -9.46 0.86 14.31
CA ASP A 147 -9.76 -0.55 14.04
C ASP A 147 -10.89 -0.81 13.02
N CYS A 148 -11.31 0.21 12.29
CA CYS A 148 -12.32 0.08 11.24
C CYS A 148 -11.75 -0.50 9.93
N VAL A 149 -10.48 -0.20 9.63
CA VAL A 149 -9.68 -0.75 8.54
C VAL A 149 -8.54 -1.55 9.16
N ARG A 150 -8.25 -2.74 8.65
CA ARG A 150 -7.24 -3.63 9.23
C ARG A 150 -5.93 -3.64 8.46
N VAL A 151 -5.96 -3.26 7.19
CA VAL A 151 -4.81 -3.24 6.30
C VAL A 151 -4.64 -1.85 5.72
N LEU A 152 -3.43 -1.32 5.70
CA LEU A 152 -3.07 -0.15 4.89
C LEU A 152 -2.08 -0.56 3.81
N SER A 153 -2.44 -0.27 2.56
CA SER A 153 -1.57 -0.44 1.40
C SER A 153 -0.93 0.90 1.03
N ALA A 154 0.38 0.99 1.21
CA ALA A 154 1.16 2.20 1.02
C ALA A 154 2.25 2.01 -0.04
N ASN A 155 2.75 3.11 -0.57
CA ASN A 155 3.96 3.10 -1.39
C ASN A 155 5.17 3.60 -0.58
N ASN A 156 6.35 3.56 -1.20
CA ASN A 156 7.60 4.04 -0.60
C ASN A 156 7.59 5.54 -0.19
N SER A 157 6.56 6.30 -0.56
CA SER A 157 6.41 7.72 -0.21
C SER A 157 5.66 7.93 1.10
N ILE A 158 5.65 6.97 2.00
CA ILE A 158 5.09 7.12 3.34
C ILE A 158 5.77 8.31 4.01
N ASP A 159 4.97 9.24 4.51
CA ASP A 159 5.44 10.49 5.09
C ASP A 159 5.56 10.43 6.63
N THR A 160 6.14 11.48 7.20
CA THR A 160 6.31 11.62 8.65
C THR A 160 5.00 11.78 9.43
N ALA A 161 3.90 12.04 8.72
CA ALA A 161 2.57 12.15 9.34
C ALA A 161 1.94 10.79 9.65
N PHE A 162 2.56 9.69 9.20
CA PHE A 162 2.10 8.35 9.52
C PHE A 162 2.34 8.06 11.01
N ASN A 163 1.26 7.92 11.75
CA ASN A 163 1.28 7.58 13.17
C ASN A 163 0.33 6.40 13.41
N ALA A 164 0.87 5.20 13.46
CA ALA A 164 0.09 3.98 13.66
C ALA A 164 0.88 2.90 14.39
N ILE A 165 0.15 2.05 15.09
CA ILE A 165 0.65 0.79 15.66
C ILE A 165 0.25 -0.32 14.70
N VAL A 166 1.22 -1.17 14.31
CA VAL A 166 1.01 -2.31 13.41
C VAL A 166 1.45 -3.61 14.08
N ASP A 167 0.84 -4.72 13.69
CA ASP A 167 1.22 -6.06 14.15
C ASP A 167 2.26 -6.68 13.22
N LEU A 168 2.16 -6.40 11.93
CA LEU A 168 3.10 -6.90 10.93
C LEU A 168 3.24 -5.95 9.73
N VAL A 169 4.37 -6.07 9.02
CA VAL A 169 4.65 -5.33 7.78
C VAL A 169 4.92 -6.32 6.64
N ILE A 170 4.32 -6.07 5.48
CA ILE A 170 4.57 -6.81 4.24
C ILE A 170 5.27 -5.89 3.24
N PHE A 171 6.50 -6.22 2.86
CA PHE A 171 7.18 -5.60 1.74
C PHE A 171 6.89 -6.39 0.46
N THR A 172 6.35 -5.74 -0.55
CA THR A 172 6.01 -6.40 -1.82
C THR A 172 7.21 -6.59 -2.74
N SER A 173 8.38 -6.11 -2.34
CA SER A 173 9.65 -6.29 -3.03
C SER A 173 10.82 -6.10 -2.06
N PRO A 174 11.92 -6.85 -2.19
CA PRO A 174 13.16 -6.56 -1.48
C PRO A 174 13.78 -5.20 -1.83
N MET A 175 13.33 -4.59 -2.94
CA MET A 175 13.74 -3.25 -3.36
C MET A 175 12.98 -2.13 -2.64
N CYS A 176 11.91 -2.45 -1.90
CA CYS A 176 11.27 -1.52 -0.99
C CYS A 176 12.23 -1.11 0.12
N TYR A 177 11.94 -0.02 0.78
CA TYR A 177 12.70 0.42 1.94
C TYR A 177 12.82 -0.69 2.99
N SER A 178 13.97 -0.74 3.66
CA SER A 178 14.13 -1.60 4.84
C SER A 178 13.25 -1.09 5.99
N LEU A 179 12.98 -1.94 6.96
CA LEU A 179 12.27 -1.52 8.16
C LEU A 179 13.00 -0.37 8.88
N ARG A 180 14.34 -0.38 8.86
CA ARG A 180 15.15 0.71 9.40
C ARG A 180 14.85 2.02 8.70
N ASP A 181 14.79 2.02 7.35
CA ASP A 181 14.50 3.22 6.57
C ASP A 181 13.07 3.70 6.81
N ILE A 182 12.12 2.77 6.95
CA ILE A 182 10.75 3.11 7.28
C ILE A 182 10.67 3.73 8.68
N LYS A 183 11.28 3.13 9.71
CA LYS A 183 11.30 3.69 11.07
C LYS A 183 11.99 5.06 11.13
N TYR A 184 13.01 5.29 10.31
CA TYR A 184 13.66 6.60 10.22
C TYR A 184 12.74 7.66 9.62
N ARG A 185 11.96 7.28 8.59
CA ARG A 185 11.02 8.17 7.91
C ARG A 185 9.72 8.37 8.67
N ILE A 186 9.29 7.34 9.38
CA ILE A 186 8.06 7.30 10.16
C ILE A 186 8.43 7.03 11.62
N PRO A 187 8.88 8.05 12.35
CA PRO A 187 9.36 7.87 13.72
C PRO A 187 8.26 7.35 14.66
N ASN A 188 7.01 7.58 14.34
CA ASN A 188 5.86 7.16 15.14
C ASN A 188 5.31 5.78 14.76
N LEU A 189 5.97 5.04 13.84
CA LEU A 189 5.61 3.66 13.57
C LEU A 189 6.02 2.79 14.75
N SER A 190 5.05 2.20 15.40
CA SER A 190 5.24 1.28 16.53
C SER A 190 4.70 -0.10 16.20
N PHE A 191 5.20 -1.12 16.89
CA PHE A 191 4.69 -2.48 16.79
C PHE A 191 3.98 -2.84 18.10
N SER A 192 2.86 -3.54 17.98
CA SER A 192 2.05 -3.98 19.12
C SER A 192 2.69 -5.15 19.88
N THR A 193 3.50 -5.96 19.16
CA THR A 193 4.13 -7.17 19.71
C THR A 193 5.59 -7.24 19.33
N GLU A 194 6.37 -7.94 20.16
CA GLU A 194 7.74 -8.34 19.91
C GLU A 194 7.81 -9.89 19.92
N PRO A 195 8.52 -10.54 18.97
CA PRO A 195 9.24 -9.94 17.85
C PRO A 195 8.31 -9.41 16.74
N ASN A 196 8.76 -8.35 16.06
CA ASN A 196 8.04 -7.79 14.93
C ASN A 196 8.02 -8.78 13.75
N ILE A 197 6.85 -9.04 13.18
CA ILE A 197 6.72 -9.90 12.04
C ILE A 197 6.86 -9.08 10.76
N ILE A 198 7.80 -9.47 9.90
CA ILE A 198 8.09 -8.80 8.63
C ILE A 198 8.14 -9.85 7.53
N TYR A 199 7.23 -9.71 6.57
CA TYR A 199 7.24 -10.50 5.34
C TYR A 199 7.89 -9.70 4.21
N LYS A 200 8.66 -10.40 3.36
CA LYS A 200 9.17 -9.87 2.10
C LYS A 200 8.72 -10.80 0.98
N VAL A 201 7.84 -10.31 0.13
CA VAL A 201 7.34 -11.05 -1.03
C VAL A 201 8.20 -10.72 -2.24
N TYR A 202 8.69 -11.73 -2.95
CA TYR A 202 9.57 -11.55 -4.10
C TYR A 202 9.35 -12.66 -5.13
N ILE A 203 9.78 -12.43 -6.36
CA ILE A 203 9.77 -13.42 -7.43
C ILE A 203 11.08 -14.20 -7.41
N VAL A 204 10.98 -15.53 -7.33
CA VAL A 204 12.12 -16.45 -7.39
C VAL A 204 12.78 -16.39 -8.77
N ASN A 205 14.08 -16.66 -8.87
CA ASN A 205 14.90 -16.57 -10.08
C ASN A 205 14.87 -15.19 -10.76
N SER A 206 14.61 -14.14 -9.99
CA SER A 206 14.54 -12.77 -10.48
C SER A 206 15.62 -11.86 -9.88
N ILE A 207 15.69 -10.64 -10.37
CA ILE A 207 16.54 -9.59 -9.77
C ILE A 207 16.19 -9.31 -8.30
N GLU A 208 14.95 -9.57 -7.88
CA GLU A 208 14.54 -9.39 -6.48
C GLU A 208 15.20 -10.42 -5.56
N GLU A 209 15.27 -11.68 -5.97
CA GLU A 209 15.97 -12.70 -5.20
C GLU A 209 17.46 -12.41 -5.10
N LYS A 210 18.08 -12.01 -6.23
CA LYS A 210 19.48 -11.59 -6.23
C LYS A 210 19.71 -10.45 -5.23
N LYS A 211 18.86 -9.42 -5.25
CA LYS A 211 18.92 -8.29 -4.33
C LYS A 211 18.72 -8.69 -2.87
N LEU A 212 17.77 -9.60 -2.62
CA LEU A 212 17.54 -10.16 -1.28
C LEU A 212 18.80 -10.87 -0.76
N ASN A 213 19.44 -11.66 -1.61
CA ASN A 213 20.67 -12.39 -1.26
C ASN A 213 21.86 -11.47 -1.02
N GLU A 214 22.01 -10.38 -1.77
CA GLU A 214 23.02 -9.34 -1.54
C GLU A 214 22.84 -8.66 -0.17
N THR A 215 21.60 -8.48 0.29
CA THR A 215 21.31 -7.83 1.57
C THR A 215 21.37 -8.78 2.78
N LYS A 216 21.44 -10.11 2.56
CA LYS A 216 21.52 -11.12 3.61
C LYS A 216 22.85 -11.16 4.37
N GLY A 217 23.85 -10.37 4.01
CA GLY A 217 25.15 -10.34 4.69
C GLY A 217 25.02 -10.05 6.19
N GLY A 218 24.69 -11.06 7.00
CA GLY A 218 24.82 -11.05 8.45
C GLY A 218 23.56 -11.07 9.30
N LYS A 219 22.35 -11.35 8.76
CA LYS A 219 21.14 -11.52 9.60
C LYS A 219 20.41 -12.81 9.29
N ASN A 220 20.05 -13.54 10.35
CA ASN A 220 19.23 -14.75 10.26
C ASN A 220 17.82 -14.35 9.80
N TYR A 221 17.49 -14.67 8.56
CA TYR A 221 16.13 -14.64 8.06
C TYR A 221 15.67 -16.09 7.87
N GLU A 222 14.54 -16.42 8.44
CA GLU A 222 13.84 -17.64 8.08
C GLU A 222 13.23 -17.44 6.70
N VAL A 223 13.74 -18.17 5.71
CA VAL A 223 13.18 -18.17 4.36
C VAL A 223 12.13 -19.26 4.34
N VAL A 224 10.88 -18.90 4.52
CA VAL A 224 9.77 -19.77 4.17
C VAL A 224 9.74 -19.85 2.65
N LYS A 225 10.35 -20.89 2.09
CA LYS A 225 10.17 -21.25 0.69
C LYS A 225 8.83 -21.94 0.59
N ASP A 226 7.78 -21.23 0.22
CA ASP A 226 6.61 -21.88 -0.35
C ASP A 226 6.97 -22.25 -1.78
N CYS A 227 7.40 -23.44 -1.87
CA CYS A 227 6.97 -24.61 -2.59
C CYS A 227 6.55 -24.49 -4.03
N GLU A 228 7.12 -25.34 -4.80
CA GLU A 228 6.44 -26.25 -5.73
C GLU A 228 5.19 -25.68 -6.42
N ASN A 229 5.39 -24.63 -7.22
CA ASN A 229 4.77 -24.59 -8.52
C ASN A 229 5.88 -24.47 -9.53
N ASP A 230 6.21 -25.65 -10.03
CA ASP A 230 7.07 -25.87 -11.17
C ASP A 230 6.57 -25.03 -12.34
N ASP A 231 7.55 -24.50 -13.08
CA ASP A 231 7.46 -24.13 -14.48
C ASP A 231 6.63 -22.89 -14.85
N ILE A 232 7.11 -21.72 -14.43
CA ILE A 232 7.13 -20.61 -15.35
C ILE A 232 8.59 -20.26 -15.63
N ALA A 233 9.25 -21.09 -16.41
CA ALA A 233 10.44 -20.73 -17.13
C ALA A 233 10.02 -19.72 -18.20
N ILE A 234 10.24 -18.44 -17.94
CA ILE A 234 10.24 -17.45 -19.00
C ILE A 234 11.66 -17.51 -19.57
N ASP A 235 11.81 -18.29 -20.64
CA ASP A 235 12.98 -18.23 -21.52
C ASP A 235 13.04 -16.83 -22.13
N PHE A 236 14.18 -16.15 -21.93
CA PHE A 236 14.53 -14.87 -22.56
C PHE A 236 15.63 -15.11 -23.60
#